data_cf469099135155b2fb31b12667a0702a
#
_entry.id   cf469099135155b2fb31b12667a0702a
#
_cell.length_a   1.000
_cell.length_b   1.000
_cell.length_c   1.000
_cell.angle_alpha   90.00
_cell.angle_beta   90.00
_cell.angle_gamma   90.00
#
_symmetry.space_group_name_H-M   'P 1'
#
loop_
_entity.id
_entity.type
_entity.pdbx_description
1 polymer ?
#
loop_
_entity_poly.entity_id
_entity_poly.type
_entity_poly.pdbx_seq_one_letter_code
_entity_poly.pdbx_strand_id
1 'polypeptide(L)'
;MKLKTIAVAGILSLSLTACLEPIGQGTKSSLQTDKDRFSYALGSHFGVQAHAQLIARDSLDIDLNVFIQGFKERFNQDSAKYLMNDSIIFVTLNELSQKAQAERAKKDSIAAEEALATQKAFLEKNKTQEGVVT
;
A
#
# COMPACT_ATOMS: atom_id res chain seq x y z
N MET A 1 21.44 -47.78 62.89
CA MET A 1 20.33 -47.08 62.28
C MET A 1 20.94 -46.16 61.21
N LYS A 2 20.74 -46.50 59.90
CA LYS A 2 21.39 -45.84 58.76
C LYS A 2 20.33 -45.08 57.98
N LEU A 3 20.46 -43.76 57.99
CA LEU A 3 19.65 -42.86 57.18
C LEU A 3 20.06 -43.01 55.72
N LYS A 4 19.11 -43.31 54.84
CA LYS A 4 19.31 -43.31 53.38
C LYS A 4 18.80 -42.01 52.80
N THR A 5 19.73 -41.23 52.31
CA THR A 5 19.46 -40.00 51.57
C THR A 5 18.94 -40.33 50.16
N ILE A 6 17.74 -39.87 49.85
CA ILE A 6 17.15 -40.00 48.49
C ILE A 6 17.51 -38.72 47.71
N ALA A 7 18.31 -38.87 46.70
CA ALA A 7 18.60 -37.79 45.74
C ALA A 7 17.45 -37.65 44.75
N VAL A 8 16.80 -36.51 44.79
CA VAL A 8 15.78 -36.12 43.77
C VAL A 8 16.50 -35.51 42.58
N ALA A 9 16.51 -36.23 41.48
CA ALA A 9 17.01 -35.73 40.20
C ALA A 9 15.96 -34.80 39.60
N GLY A 10 16.26 -33.51 39.60
CA GLY A 10 15.46 -32.52 38.90
C GLY A 10 15.58 -32.64 37.39
N ILE A 11 14.48 -32.98 36.74
CA ILE A 11 14.36 -32.97 35.28
C ILE A 11 14.16 -31.54 34.87
N LEU A 12 15.22 -30.93 34.28
CA LEU A 12 15.17 -29.61 33.66
C LEU A 12 14.51 -29.76 32.31
N SER A 13 13.19 -29.58 32.24
CA SER A 13 12.45 -29.51 30.97
C SER A 13 12.74 -28.16 30.32
N LEU A 14 13.66 -28.14 29.33
CA LEU A 14 13.77 -27.07 28.39
C LEU A 14 12.52 -27.05 27.51
N SER A 15 11.55 -26.22 27.88
CA SER A 15 10.47 -25.84 27.01
C SER A 15 11.03 -24.89 25.94
N LEU A 16 11.36 -25.42 24.76
CA LEU A 16 11.51 -24.64 23.54
C LEU A 16 10.09 -24.13 23.19
N THR A 17 9.71 -22.99 23.76
CA THR A 17 8.66 -22.17 23.20
C THR A 17 9.24 -21.54 21.94
N ALA A 18 9.12 -22.25 20.82
CA ALA A 18 9.21 -21.61 19.51
C ALA A 18 8.08 -20.56 19.49
N CYS A 19 8.45 -19.30 19.72
CA CYS A 19 7.58 -18.16 19.41
C CYS A 19 7.32 -18.21 17.92
N LEU A 20 6.21 -18.83 17.52
CA LEU A 20 5.58 -18.53 16.25
C LEU A 20 5.09 -17.07 16.39
N GLU A 21 5.94 -16.12 15.98
CA GLU A 21 5.49 -14.76 15.81
C GLU A 21 4.37 -14.76 14.76
N PRO A 22 3.20 -14.21 15.08
CA PRO A 22 2.13 -14.09 14.10
C PRO A 22 2.66 -13.27 12.93
N ILE A 23 2.64 -13.85 11.73
CA ILE A 23 3.06 -13.22 10.49
C ILE A 23 2.26 -11.90 10.37
N GLY A 24 2.89 -10.77 10.69
CA GLY A 24 2.28 -9.46 10.47
C GLY A 24 2.45 -8.38 11.54
N GLN A 25 3.13 -8.62 12.67
CA GLN A 25 3.27 -7.60 13.72
C GLN A 25 4.70 -7.16 14.04
N GLY A 26 5.70 -7.59 13.32
CA GLY A 26 7.09 -7.18 13.57
C GLY A 26 7.61 -6.28 12.44
N THR A 27 7.55 -4.97 12.60
CA THR A 27 8.39 -4.08 11.79
C THR A 27 9.83 -4.26 12.26
N LYS A 28 10.70 -4.79 11.38
CA LYS A 28 12.12 -4.89 11.69
C LYS A 28 12.74 -3.50 11.68
N SER A 29 13.47 -3.15 12.73
CA SER A 29 14.22 -1.89 12.82
C SER A 29 15.52 -1.92 12.01
N SER A 30 15.99 -3.11 11.60
CA SER A 30 17.18 -3.30 10.77
C SER A 30 17.05 -4.50 9.83
N LEU A 31 17.71 -4.43 8.68
CA LEU A 31 17.74 -5.46 7.65
C LEU A 31 19.08 -6.19 7.71
N GLN A 32 19.13 -7.28 8.45
CA GLN A 32 20.40 -7.97 8.74
C GLN A 32 20.75 -9.06 7.72
N THR A 33 19.74 -9.70 7.11
CA THR A 33 19.94 -10.77 6.14
C THR A 33 19.64 -10.30 4.72
N ASP A 34 20.20 -10.99 3.72
CA ASP A 34 19.88 -10.73 2.31
C ASP A 34 18.39 -10.96 2.03
N LYS A 35 17.79 -11.95 2.68
CA LYS A 35 16.34 -12.16 2.61
C LYS A 35 15.55 -10.94 3.09
N ASP A 36 15.97 -10.31 4.19
CA ASP A 36 15.29 -9.11 4.71
C ASP A 36 15.41 -7.95 3.73
N ARG A 37 16.63 -7.72 3.22
CA ARG A 37 16.92 -6.65 2.25
C ARG A 37 16.12 -6.83 0.97
N PHE A 38 16.08 -8.06 0.44
CA PHE A 38 15.34 -8.36 -0.77
C PHE A 38 13.83 -8.17 -0.58
N SER A 39 13.30 -8.69 0.53
CA SER A 39 11.87 -8.56 0.86
C SER A 39 11.48 -7.09 1.04
N TYR A 40 12.28 -6.30 1.74
CA TYR A 40 12.05 -4.89 1.94
C TYR A 40 12.11 -4.10 0.63
N ALA A 41 13.13 -4.35 -0.19
CA ALA A 41 13.29 -3.69 -1.48
C ALA A 41 12.11 -3.96 -2.41
N LEU A 42 11.65 -5.21 -2.46
CA LEU A 42 10.48 -5.60 -3.24
C LEU A 42 9.21 -4.93 -2.74
N GLY A 43 8.96 -4.95 -1.42
CA GLY A 43 7.83 -4.27 -0.79
C GLY A 43 7.85 -2.75 -1.03
N SER A 44 9.02 -2.12 -0.90
CA SER A 44 9.20 -0.68 -1.19
C SER A 44 8.90 -0.36 -2.65
N HIS A 45 9.37 -1.19 -3.58
CA HIS A 45 9.09 -1.01 -5.00
C HIS A 45 7.58 -1.07 -5.29
N PHE A 46 6.88 -2.07 -4.79
CA PHE A 46 5.42 -2.17 -4.94
C PHE A 46 4.69 -1.00 -4.27
N GLY A 47 5.16 -0.55 -3.10
CA GLY A 47 4.60 0.61 -2.41
C GLY A 47 4.68 1.89 -3.23
N VAL A 48 5.83 2.17 -3.85
CA VAL A 48 6.02 3.32 -4.75
C VAL A 48 5.07 3.25 -5.94
N GLN A 49 4.95 2.08 -6.59
CA GLN A 49 4.07 1.90 -7.73
C GLN A 49 2.59 2.06 -7.35
N ALA A 50 2.18 1.45 -6.25
CA ALA A 50 0.82 1.58 -5.74
C ALA A 50 0.47 3.03 -5.41
N HIS A 51 1.34 3.75 -4.71
CA HIS A 51 1.14 5.17 -4.40
C HIS A 51 1.02 6.01 -5.68
N ALA A 52 1.94 5.85 -6.62
CA ALA A 52 1.94 6.61 -7.87
C ALA A 52 0.65 6.40 -8.69
N GLN A 53 0.17 5.18 -8.76
CA GLN A 53 -1.03 4.86 -9.53
C GLN A 53 -2.32 5.18 -8.78
N LEU A 54 -2.46 4.72 -7.56
CA LEU A 54 -3.74 4.76 -6.85
C LEU A 54 -3.99 6.13 -6.20
N ILE A 55 -2.97 6.72 -5.63
CA ILE A 55 -3.09 7.98 -4.88
C ILE A 55 -2.78 9.19 -5.76
N ALA A 56 -1.57 9.24 -6.34
CA ALA A 56 -1.12 10.42 -7.06
C ALA A 56 -1.87 10.61 -8.38
N ARG A 57 -2.07 9.54 -9.16
CA ARG A 57 -2.77 9.62 -10.45
C ARG A 57 -4.28 9.60 -10.30
N ASP A 58 -4.81 8.67 -9.53
CA ASP A 58 -6.25 8.37 -9.50
C ASP A 58 -6.95 9.00 -8.30
N SER A 59 -6.20 9.57 -7.35
CA SER A 59 -6.71 10.22 -6.13
C SER A 59 -7.69 9.35 -5.34
N LEU A 60 -7.40 8.05 -5.30
CA LEU A 60 -8.22 7.10 -4.56
C LEU A 60 -7.93 7.23 -3.07
N ASP A 61 -8.99 7.24 -2.27
CA ASP A 61 -8.90 7.13 -0.81
C ASP A 61 -8.86 5.64 -0.44
N ILE A 62 -7.69 5.19 0.02
CA ILE A 62 -7.41 3.79 0.30
C ILE A 62 -6.98 3.61 1.75
N ASP A 63 -7.68 2.77 2.50
CA ASP A 63 -7.21 2.30 3.79
C ASP A 63 -6.03 1.33 3.59
N LEU A 64 -4.83 1.81 3.93
CA LEU A 64 -3.60 1.05 3.77
C LEU A 64 -3.59 -0.24 4.59
N ASN A 65 -4.24 -0.28 5.77
CA ASN A 65 -4.27 -1.48 6.60
C ASN A 65 -5.12 -2.57 5.95
N VAL A 66 -6.29 -2.19 5.42
CA VAL A 66 -7.18 -3.11 4.69
C VAL A 66 -6.52 -3.57 3.38
N PHE A 67 -5.84 -2.68 2.68
CA PHE A 67 -5.06 -3.04 1.49
C PHE A 67 -3.98 -4.08 1.80
N ILE A 68 -3.18 -3.85 2.84
CA ILE A 68 -2.14 -4.78 3.29
C ILE A 68 -2.75 -6.11 3.75
N GLN A 69 -3.91 -6.08 4.42
CA GLN A 69 -4.61 -7.30 4.82
C GLN A 69 -4.98 -8.14 3.60
N GLY A 70 -5.65 -7.58 2.61
CA GLY A 70 -6.03 -8.28 1.39
C GLY A 70 -4.82 -8.83 0.63
N PHE A 71 -3.75 -8.02 0.54
CA PHE A 71 -2.48 -8.46 -0.05
C PHE A 71 -1.92 -9.69 0.66
N LYS A 72 -1.82 -9.68 1.99
CA LYS A 72 -1.30 -10.80 2.79
C LYS A 72 -2.14 -12.07 2.63
N GLU A 73 -3.45 -11.93 2.69
CA GLU A 73 -4.38 -13.06 2.54
C GLU A 73 -4.17 -13.76 1.20
N ARG A 74 -4.11 -12.99 0.12
CA ARG A 74 -3.90 -13.52 -1.23
C ARG A 74 -2.48 -14.03 -1.46
N PHE A 75 -1.47 -13.35 -0.94
CA PHE A 75 -0.08 -13.77 -1.04
C PHE A 75 0.17 -15.11 -0.34
N ASN A 76 -0.44 -15.33 0.81
CA ASN A 76 -0.34 -16.58 1.56
C ASN A 76 -1.29 -17.69 1.06
N GLN A 77 -2.15 -17.41 0.10
CA GLN A 77 -3.14 -18.34 -0.47
C GLN A 77 -4.06 -18.98 0.59
N ASP A 78 -4.32 -18.28 1.68
CA ASP A 78 -5.19 -18.73 2.77
C ASP A 78 -6.65 -18.38 2.45
N SER A 79 -7.27 -19.19 1.61
CA SER A 79 -8.63 -18.96 1.12
C SER A 79 -9.69 -18.91 2.20
N ALA A 80 -9.44 -19.51 3.37
CA ALA A 80 -10.36 -19.47 4.50
C ALA A 80 -10.49 -18.06 5.12
N LYS A 81 -9.52 -17.17 4.87
CA LYS A 81 -9.50 -15.79 5.36
C LYS A 81 -10.00 -14.76 4.35
N TYR A 82 -10.29 -15.17 3.12
CA TYR A 82 -10.71 -14.22 2.10
C TYR A 82 -12.04 -13.56 2.44
N LEU A 83 -12.04 -12.25 2.59
CA LEU A 83 -13.25 -11.47 2.84
C LEU A 83 -14.08 -11.26 1.57
N MET A 84 -13.46 -11.40 0.40
CA MET A 84 -14.10 -11.29 -0.91
C MET A 84 -13.69 -12.45 -1.80
N ASN A 85 -14.64 -13.00 -2.54
CA ASN A 85 -14.32 -13.93 -3.62
C ASN A 85 -13.87 -13.17 -4.89
N ASP A 86 -13.36 -13.90 -5.88
CA ASP A 86 -12.78 -13.29 -7.09
C ASP A 86 -13.81 -12.50 -7.91
N SER A 87 -15.08 -12.95 -7.95
CA SER A 87 -16.15 -12.25 -8.67
C SER A 87 -16.45 -10.88 -8.02
N ILE A 88 -16.54 -10.84 -6.69
CA ILE A 88 -16.73 -9.57 -5.95
C ILE A 88 -15.57 -8.64 -6.16
N ILE A 89 -14.32 -9.14 -6.08
CA ILE A 89 -13.12 -8.35 -6.34
C ILE A 89 -13.18 -7.74 -7.75
N PHE A 90 -13.52 -8.53 -8.75
CA PHE A 90 -13.63 -8.06 -10.14
C PHE A 90 -14.64 -6.92 -10.30
N VAL A 91 -15.84 -7.09 -9.74
CA VAL A 91 -16.89 -6.05 -9.78
C VAL A 91 -16.42 -4.78 -9.06
N THR A 92 -15.87 -4.92 -7.85
CA THR A 92 -15.38 -3.79 -7.06
C THR A 92 -14.26 -3.04 -7.79
N LEU A 93 -13.32 -3.73 -8.43
CA LEU A 93 -12.25 -3.09 -9.19
C LEU A 93 -12.76 -2.36 -10.44
N ASN A 94 -13.81 -2.90 -11.11
CA ASN A 94 -14.44 -2.22 -12.23
C ASN A 94 -15.13 -0.92 -11.78
N GLU A 95 -15.88 -0.95 -10.69
CA GLU A 95 -16.52 0.24 -10.12
C GLU A 95 -15.46 1.29 -9.71
N LEU A 96 -14.37 0.86 -9.08
CA LEU A 96 -13.26 1.72 -8.72
C LEU A 96 -12.62 2.38 -9.95
N SER A 97 -12.41 1.59 -11.02
CA SER A 97 -11.85 2.09 -12.29
C SER A 97 -12.75 3.15 -12.93
N GLN A 98 -14.07 2.94 -12.93
CA GLN A 98 -15.03 3.90 -13.44
C GLN A 98 -15.01 5.21 -12.63
N LYS A 99 -14.99 5.13 -11.30
CA LYS A 99 -14.86 6.29 -10.43
C LYS A 99 -13.57 7.06 -10.68
N ALA A 100 -12.45 6.35 -10.77
CA ALA A 100 -11.14 6.96 -11.04
C ALA A 100 -11.10 7.66 -12.42
N GLN A 101 -11.74 7.10 -13.44
CA GLN A 101 -11.87 7.73 -14.75
C GLN A 101 -12.73 8.99 -14.71
N ALA A 102 -13.85 8.97 -14.00
CA ALA A 102 -14.72 10.13 -13.83
C ALA A 102 -14.01 11.28 -13.11
N GLU A 103 -13.27 10.97 -12.03
CA GLU A 103 -12.50 11.98 -11.29
C GLU A 103 -11.35 12.57 -12.13
N ARG A 104 -10.69 11.76 -12.95
CA ARG A 104 -9.68 12.27 -13.89
C ARG A 104 -10.30 13.21 -14.93
N ALA A 105 -11.37 12.78 -15.58
CA ALA A 105 -12.04 13.60 -16.57
C ALA A 105 -12.48 14.96 -16.00
N LYS A 106 -12.95 14.98 -14.75
CA LYS A 106 -13.31 16.21 -14.04
C LYS A 106 -12.10 17.12 -13.81
N LYS A 107 -10.96 16.54 -13.34
CA LYS A 107 -9.72 17.30 -13.14
C LYS A 107 -9.18 17.87 -14.44
N ASP A 108 -9.18 17.07 -15.51
CA ASP A 108 -8.72 17.49 -16.82
C ASP A 108 -9.58 18.62 -17.39
N SER A 109 -10.90 18.57 -17.18
CA SER A 109 -11.82 19.66 -17.57
C SER A 109 -11.50 20.95 -16.83
N ILE A 110 -11.31 20.90 -15.51
CA ILE A 110 -10.95 22.08 -14.70
C ILE A 110 -9.60 22.65 -15.15
N ALA A 111 -8.60 21.82 -15.34
CA ALA A 111 -7.28 22.24 -15.78
C ALA A 111 -7.33 22.88 -17.19
N ALA A 112 -8.14 22.35 -18.09
CA ALA A 112 -8.35 22.92 -19.42
C ALA A 112 -9.03 24.31 -19.36
N GLU A 113 -10.03 24.48 -18.50
CA GLU A 113 -10.70 25.78 -18.29
C GLU A 113 -9.74 26.83 -17.72
N GLU A 114 -8.92 26.47 -16.73
CA GLU A 114 -7.91 27.35 -16.13
C GLU A 114 -6.83 27.74 -17.15
N ALA A 115 -6.36 26.78 -17.95
CA ALA A 115 -5.40 27.05 -19.00
C ALA A 115 -5.98 28.00 -20.07
N LEU A 116 -7.23 27.81 -20.47
CA LEU A 116 -7.91 28.67 -21.43
C LEU A 116 -8.10 30.10 -20.88
N ALA A 117 -8.47 30.23 -19.60
CA ALA A 117 -8.58 31.53 -18.93
C ALA A 117 -7.23 32.26 -18.89
N THR A 118 -6.17 31.54 -18.56
CA THR A 118 -4.79 32.07 -18.53
C THR A 118 -4.35 32.54 -19.92
N GLN A 119 -4.61 31.75 -20.97
CA GLN A 119 -4.30 32.11 -22.35
C GLN A 119 -5.07 33.36 -22.82
N LYS A 120 -6.36 33.44 -22.49
CA LYS A 120 -7.16 34.63 -22.81
C LYS A 120 -6.61 35.88 -22.12
N ALA A 121 -6.28 35.79 -20.84
CA ALA A 121 -5.72 36.90 -20.07
C ALA A 121 -4.35 37.35 -20.67
N PHE A 122 -3.51 36.39 -21.06
CA PHE A 122 -2.25 36.69 -21.74
C PHE A 122 -2.44 37.38 -23.07
N LEU A 123 -3.38 36.93 -23.89
CA LEU A 123 -3.67 37.54 -25.21
C LEU A 123 -4.22 38.98 -25.03
N GLU A 124 -5.12 39.19 -24.10
CA GLU A 124 -5.65 40.56 -23.82
C GLU A 124 -4.55 41.49 -23.34
N LYS A 125 -3.66 41.04 -22.47
CA LYS A 125 -2.51 41.83 -22.03
C LYS A 125 -1.57 42.17 -23.19
N ASN A 126 -1.33 41.25 -24.12
CA ASN A 126 -0.43 41.46 -25.26
C ASN A 126 -1.01 42.43 -26.30
N LYS A 127 -2.35 42.49 -26.48
CA LYS A 127 -2.97 43.46 -27.40
C LYS A 127 -2.66 44.91 -27.04
N THR A 128 -2.35 45.21 -25.79
CA THR A 128 -2.04 46.56 -25.30
C THR A 128 -0.56 46.87 -25.26
N GLN A 129 0.31 45.95 -25.71
CA GLN A 129 1.76 46.17 -25.73
C GLN A 129 2.18 46.82 -27.06
N GLU A 130 3.07 47.83 -26.98
CA GLU A 130 3.63 48.53 -28.11
C GLU A 130 4.45 47.60 -28.98
N GLY A 131 4.17 47.52 -30.29
CA GLY A 131 4.87 46.68 -31.24
C GLY A 131 4.23 45.33 -31.57
N VAL A 132 3.06 45.02 -30.98
CA VAL A 132 2.28 43.84 -31.36
C VAL A 132 1.32 44.19 -32.50
N VAL A 133 1.54 43.58 -33.66
CA VAL A 133 0.62 43.69 -34.82
C VAL A 133 -0.49 42.65 -34.61
N THR A 134 -1.72 43.06 -34.48
CA THR A 134 -2.93 42.21 -34.38
C THR A 134 -3.51 41.95 -35.77
#